data_247b91aba406bf8e2942e9c4a6522199
#
_entry.id   247b91aba406bf8e2942e9c4a6522199
#
_cell.length_a   1.000
_cell.length_b   1.000
_cell.length_c   1.000
_cell.angle_alpha   90.00
_cell.angle_beta   90.00
_cell.angle_gamma   90.00
#
_symmetry.space_group_name_H-M   'P 1'
#
loop_
_entity.id
_entity.type
_entity.pdbx_description
1 polymer ?
#
loop_
_entity_poly.entity_id
_entity_poly.type
_entity_poly.pdbx_seq_one_letter_code
_entity_poly.pdbx_strand_id
1 'polypeptide(L)'
;MEVKINTAWKSLLQEEFDKPYFEELTSFVRQEYATKRIFPAGKNIFRAFDMCPPDKVKVVIIGQDPYHEEGQANGLCFSVADGIKIPPSLVNIFKEIAEDTGAAIPTTGNLDRWAEQGVLLLNSVLTVEAHKAASHAGHGWEQFTDAVVRILSTHYNGIVYLLWGSYAQRKGLTIVHPEQNLILKSAHPSPLSVYRGFIGCRHFSQANNYLTSQGKQPIVW
;
A
#
# COMPACT_ATOMS: atom_id res chain seq x y z
N MET A 1 -11.28 -17.38 -13.55
CA MET A 1 -10.09 -17.77 -12.72
C MET A 1 -10.40 -17.51 -11.28
N GLU A 2 -10.07 -18.42 -10.38
CA GLU A 2 -10.28 -18.14 -8.96
C GLU A 2 -9.15 -17.25 -8.42
N VAL A 3 -9.48 -16.02 -8.04
CA VAL A 3 -8.55 -15.10 -7.37
C VAL A 3 -8.42 -15.54 -5.91
N LYS A 4 -7.20 -15.86 -5.50
CA LYS A 4 -6.89 -16.19 -4.10
C LYS A 4 -6.60 -14.89 -3.34
N ILE A 5 -7.59 -14.42 -2.61
CA ILE A 5 -7.57 -13.20 -1.81
C ILE A 5 -8.48 -13.41 -0.59
N ASN A 6 -8.27 -12.66 0.48
CA ASN A 6 -9.15 -12.66 1.65
C ASN A 6 -10.64 -12.63 1.25
N THR A 7 -11.47 -13.45 1.88
CA THR A 7 -12.88 -13.66 1.50
C THR A 7 -13.72 -12.40 1.56
N ALA A 8 -13.50 -11.53 2.54
CA ALA A 8 -14.24 -10.28 2.66
C ALA A 8 -13.88 -9.30 1.54
N TRP A 9 -12.59 -9.20 1.17
CA TRP A 9 -12.17 -8.47 -0.01
C TRP A 9 -12.71 -9.09 -1.30
N LYS A 10 -12.71 -10.42 -1.41
CA LYS A 10 -13.26 -11.12 -2.58
C LYS A 10 -14.71 -10.74 -2.81
N SER A 11 -15.53 -10.71 -1.75
CA SER A 11 -16.94 -10.34 -1.84
C SER A 11 -17.13 -8.90 -2.28
N LEU A 12 -16.34 -7.96 -1.74
CA LEU A 12 -16.44 -6.53 -2.10
C LEU A 12 -15.96 -6.23 -3.53
N LEU A 13 -15.00 -7.01 -4.04
CA LEU A 13 -14.36 -6.79 -5.33
C LEU A 13 -14.88 -7.72 -6.42
N GLN A 14 -15.93 -8.52 -6.17
CA GLN A 14 -16.40 -9.52 -7.12
C GLN A 14 -16.71 -8.92 -8.49
N GLU A 15 -17.40 -7.79 -8.54
CA GLU A 15 -17.73 -7.12 -9.80
C GLU A 15 -16.48 -6.65 -10.58
N GLU A 16 -15.38 -6.33 -9.89
CA GLU A 16 -14.13 -5.96 -10.56
C GLU A 16 -13.44 -7.18 -11.19
N PHE A 17 -13.52 -8.34 -10.54
CA PHE A 17 -12.95 -9.58 -11.07
C PHE A 17 -13.65 -10.09 -12.32
N ASP A 18 -14.91 -9.71 -12.53
CA ASP A 18 -15.73 -10.12 -13.67
C ASP A 18 -15.61 -9.13 -14.88
N LYS A 19 -14.82 -8.06 -14.74
CA LYS A 19 -14.62 -7.07 -15.80
C LYS A 19 -13.59 -7.52 -16.84
N PRO A 20 -13.76 -7.14 -18.12
CA PRO A 20 -12.82 -7.51 -19.19
C PRO A 20 -11.37 -7.12 -18.92
N TYR A 21 -11.14 -5.91 -18.37
CA TYR A 21 -9.78 -5.47 -18.06
C TYR A 21 -9.06 -6.38 -17.05
N PHE A 22 -9.82 -6.97 -16.11
CA PHE A 22 -9.23 -7.85 -15.11
C PHE A 22 -8.85 -9.21 -15.71
N GLU A 23 -9.61 -9.70 -16.69
CA GLU A 23 -9.25 -10.86 -17.47
C GLU A 23 -7.98 -10.64 -18.29
N GLU A 24 -7.87 -9.48 -18.95
CA GLU A 24 -6.67 -9.06 -19.68
C GLU A 24 -5.45 -8.97 -18.75
N LEU A 25 -5.63 -8.29 -17.60
CA LEU A 25 -4.60 -8.17 -16.56
C LEU A 25 -4.12 -9.55 -16.07
N THR A 26 -5.05 -10.46 -15.77
CA THR A 26 -4.67 -11.78 -15.27
C THR A 26 -3.98 -12.63 -16.32
N SER A 27 -4.35 -12.49 -17.58
CA SER A 27 -3.68 -13.15 -18.71
C SER A 27 -2.26 -12.62 -18.88
N PHE A 28 -2.08 -11.31 -18.87
CA PHE A 28 -0.77 -10.66 -18.88
C PHE A 28 0.11 -11.14 -17.72
N VAL A 29 -0.37 -11.05 -16.48
CA VAL A 29 0.39 -11.45 -15.28
C VAL A 29 0.84 -12.91 -15.36
N ARG A 30 -0.04 -13.82 -15.80
CA ARG A 30 0.31 -15.23 -15.95
C ARG A 30 1.43 -15.44 -16.99
N GLN A 31 1.34 -14.75 -18.12
CA GLN A 31 2.37 -14.84 -19.16
C GLN A 31 3.71 -14.32 -18.62
N GLU A 32 3.70 -13.20 -17.91
CA GLU A 32 4.90 -12.64 -17.31
C GLU A 32 5.56 -13.61 -16.32
N TYR A 33 4.79 -14.20 -15.39
CA TYR A 33 5.33 -15.21 -14.45
C TYR A 33 5.80 -16.50 -15.12
N ALA A 34 5.24 -16.86 -16.27
CA ALA A 34 5.65 -18.06 -17.01
C ALA A 34 6.96 -17.88 -17.78
N THR A 35 7.31 -16.64 -18.14
CA THR A 35 8.41 -16.35 -19.08
C THR A 35 9.51 -15.50 -18.50
N LYS A 36 9.27 -14.83 -17.36
CA LYS A 36 10.17 -13.86 -16.77
C LYS A 36 10.26 -14.02 -15.25
N ARG A 37 11.23 -13.35 -14.65
CA ARG A 37 11.33 -13.24 -13.21
C ARG A 37 10.52 -12.05 -12.73
N ILE A 38 9.47 -12.32 -11.96
CA ILE A 38 8.50 -11.32 -11.51
C ILE A 38 8.47 -11.27 -9.99
N PHE A 39 8.32 -10.08 -9.43
CA PHE A 39 8.13 -9.83 -8.00
C PHE A 39 6.78 -9.16 -7.71
N PRO A 40 6.26 -9.42 -6.48
CA PRO A 40 6.67 -10.40 -5.47
C PRO A 40 6.43 -11.83 -5.94
N ALA A 41 6.78 -12.84 -5.18
CA ALA A 41 6.35 -14.23 -5.45
C ALA A 41 4.82 -14.31 -5.60
N GLY A 42 4.31 -15.12 -6.52
CA GLY A 42 2.88 -15.15 -6.89
C GLY A 42 1.91 -15.26 -5.72
N LYS A 43 2.28 -16.01 -4.66
CA LYS A 43 1.50 -16.12 -3.42
C LYS A 43 1.37 -14.82 -2.62
N ASN A 44 2.22 -13.83 -2.92
CA ASN A 44 2.28 -12.56 -2.20
C ASN A 44 1.64 -11.39 -2.98
N ILE A 45 1.09 -11.61 -4.18
CA ILE A 45 0.48 -10.54 -4.99
C ILE A 45 -0.62 -9.83 -4.20
N PHE A 46 -1.47 -10.58 -3.50
CA PHE A 46 -2.60 -10.05 -2.73
C PHE A 46 -2.35 -10.03 -1.22
N ARG A 47 -1.08 -10.12 -0.78
CA ARG A 47 -0.74 -10.21 0.64
C ARG A 47 -1.24 -9.02 1.46
N ALA A 48 -1.24 -7.81 0.92
CA ALA A 48 -1.77 -6.63 1.60
C ALA A 48 -3.25 -6.79 1.99
N PHE A 49 -4.03 -7.45 1.13
CA PHE A 49 -5.44 -7.74 1.36
C PHE A 49 -5.65 -8.89 2.35
N ASP A 50 -4.79 -9.91 2.28
CA ASP A 50 -4.89 -11.07 3.17
C ASP A 50 -4.55 -10.70 4.62
N MET A 51 -3.58 -9.80 4.82
CA MET A 51 -3.17 -9.35 6.14
C MET A 51 -4.07 -8.25 6.73
N CYS A 52 -4.78 -7.49 5.89
CA CYS A 52 -5.63 -6.39 6.33
C CYS A 52 -7.03 -6.52 5.71
N PRO A 53 -7.95 -7.28 6.33
CA PRO A 53 -9.35 -7.37 5.89
C PRO A 53 -10.02 -5.99 5.84
N PRO A 54 -11.02 -5.77 4.96
CA PRO A 54 -11.57 -4.44 4.70
C PRO A 54 -12.22 -3.79 5.93
N ASP A 55 -12.86 -4.58 6.79
CA ASP A 55 -13.47 -4.14 8.05
C ASP A 55 -12.44 -3.76 9.14
N LYS A 56 -11.18 -4.14 8.96
CA LYS A 56 -10.07 -3.83 9.87
C LYS A 56 -9.23 -2.64 9.40
N VAL A 57 -9.46 -2.13 8.19
CA VAL A 57 -8.67 -1.02 7.65
C VAL A 57 -8.90 0.24 8.49
N LYS A 58 -7.82 0.75 9.05
CA LYS A 58 -7.75 2.02 9.78
C LYS A 58 -6.93 3.07 9.03
N VAL A 59 -5.86 2.63 8.39
CA VAL A 59 -4.95 3.48 7.62
C VAL A 59 -4.68 2.85 6.26
N VAL A 60 -4.62 3.65 5.22
CA VAL A 60 -4.19 3.24 3.87
C VAL A 60 -2.91 3.99 3.54
N ILE A 61 -1.86 3.26 3.21
CA ILE A 61 -0.61 3.80 2.66
C ILE A 61 -0.49 3.32 1.22
N ILE A 62 -0.28 4.25 0.28
CA ILE A 62 -0.21 3.93 -1.15
C ILE A 62 1.22 4.05 -1.65
N GLY A 63 1.77 2.92 -2.09
CA GLY A 63 3.02 2.86 -2.86
C GLY A 63 2.76 2.87 -4.37
N GLN A 64 3.82 2.91 -5.16
CA GLN A 64 3.73 2.89 -6.63
C GLN A 64 3.72 1.45 -7.14
N ASP A 65 4.85 0.78 -7.10
CA ASP A 65 5.07 -0.60 -7.55
C ASP A 65 5.96 -1.34 -6.54
N PRO A 66 6.04 -2.68 -6.61
CA PRO A 66 6.92 -3.44 -5.74
C PRO A 66 8.40 -3.11 -5.98
N TYR A 67 9.25 -3.36 -5.01
CA TYR A 67 10.70 -3.38 -5.22
C TYR A 67 11.05 -4.44 -6.26
N HIS A 68 11.97 -4.09 -7.17
CA HIS A 68 12.34 -4.92 -8.32
C HIS A 68 13.67 -5.68 -8.14
N GLU A 69 14.31 -5.58 -6.97
CA GLU A 69 15.52 -6.34 -6.65
C GLU A 69 15.18 -7.62 -5.88
N GLU A 70 16.09 -8.59 -5.97
CA GLU A 70 15.95 -9.91 -5.36
C GLU A 70 15.65 -9.85 -3.87
N GLY A 71 14.64 -10.61 -3.43
CA GLY A 71 14.29 -10.80 -2.03
C GLY A 71 13.64 -9.61 -1.34
N GLN A 72 13.48 -8.46 -2.01
CA GLN A 72 12.93 -7.26 -1.39
C GLN A 72 11.40 -7.30 -1.28
N ALA A 73 10.70 -7.43 -2.41
CA ALA A 73 9.24 -7.34 -2.44
C ALA A 73 8.58 -8.50 -1.71
N ASN A 74 7.76 -8.18 -0.71
CA ASN A 74 7.02 -9.17 0.08
C ASN A 74 5.48 -9.02 -0.03
N GLY A 75 4.99 -8.19 -0.96
CA GLY A 75 3.56 -7.96 -1.21
C GLY A 75 2.93 -6.81 -0.42
N LEU A 76 3.69 -6.13 0.43
CA LEU A 76 3.28 -4.92 1.16
C LEU A 76 4.09 -3.72 0.65
N CYS A 77 3.46 -2.58 0.39
CA CYS A 77 4.19 -1.39 -0.07
C CYS A 77 5.21 -0.92 0.99
N PHE A 78 6.36 -0.44 0.52
CA PHE A 78 7.54 -0.04 1.33
C PHE A 78 8.20 -1.13 2.16
N SER A 79 7.55 -2.28 2.37
CA SER A 79 8.04 -3.38 3.20
C SER A 79 9.04 -4.27 2.45
N VAL A 80 10.00 -4.80 3.19
CA VAL A 80 10.90 -5.85 2.73
C VAL A 80 10.87 -7.04 3.70
N ALA A 81 11.30 -8.21 3.24
CA ALA A 81 11.43 -9.40 4.10
C ALA A 81 12.49 -9.20 5.19
N ASP A 82 12.38 -9.98 6.26
CA ASP A 82 13.40 -9.98 7.31
C ASP A 82 14.77 -10.37 6.76
N GLY A 83 15.83 -9.75 7.31
CA GLY A 83 17.19 -9.94 6.85
C GLY A 83 17.59 -9.15 5.60
N ILE A 84 16.64 -8.49 4.95
CA ILE A 84 16.91 -7.60 3.81
C ILE A 84 17.25 -6.20 4.32
N LYS A 85 18.27 -5.59 3.68
CA LYS A 85 18.65 -4.19 3.97
C LYS A 85 17.44 -3.27 3.79
N ILE A 86 17.19 -2.43 4.78
CA ILE A 86 16.09 -1.46 4.76
C ILE A 86 16.29 -0.47 3.60
N PRO A 87 15.30 -0.37 2.67
CA PRO A 87 15.40 0.56 1.54
C PRO A 87 15.42 2.03 1.97
N PRO A 88 16.05 2.93 1.18
CA PRO A 88 16.21 4.34 1.57
C PRO A 88 14.91 5.07 1.89
N SER A 89 13.82 4.82 1.15
CA SER A 89 12.52 5.42 1.43
C SER A 89 11.97 4.97 2.80
N LEU A 90 12.12 3.69 3.14
CA LEU A 90 11.67 3.17 4.43
C LEU A 90 12.55 3.67 5.59
N VAL A 91 13.85 3.86 5.37
CA VAL A 91 14.73 4.53 6.36
C VAL A 91 14.20 5.93 6.68
N ASN A 92 13.78 6.68 5.65
CA ASN A 92 13.23 8.02 5.84
C ASN A 92 11.86 8.00 6.54
N ILE A 93 11.02 7.01 6.24
CA ILE A 93 9.75 6.80 6.95
C ILE A 93 10.02 6.55 8.44
N PHE A 94 10.95 5.68 8.79
CA PHE A 94 11.27 5.39 10.18
C PHE A 94 11.89 6.59 10.92
N LYS A 95 12.68 7.42 10.23
CA LYS A 95 13.20 8.68 10.80
C LYS A 95 12.06 9.65 11.15
N GLU A 96 11.12 9.83 10.23
CA GLU A 96 9.96 10.69 10.46
C GLU A 96 9.09 10.16 11.60
N ILE A 97 8.87 8.84 11.69
CA ILE A 97 8.15 8.23 12.80
C ILE A 97 8.84 8.53 14.14
N ALA A 98 10.15 8.32 14.21
CA ALA A 98 10.91 8.55 15.43
C ALA A 98 10.87 10.03 15.86
N GLU A 99 10.96 10.95 14.92
CA GLU A 99 10.90 12.41 15.20
C GLU A 99 9.48 12.86 15.59
N ASP A 100 8.45 12.31 14.93
CA ASP A 100 7.05 12.70 15.17
C ASP A 100 6.47 12.08 16.46
N THR A 101 6.81 10.83 16.77
CA THR A 101 6.16 10.06 17.83
C THR A 101 7.08 9.69 18.99
N GLY A 102 8.38 9.86 18.85
CA GLY A 102 9.38 9.39 19.82
C GLY A 102 9.60 7.87 19.81
N ALA A 103 9.04 7.15 18.84
CA ALA A 103 9.21 5.69 18.73
C ALA A 103 10.66 5.32 18.37
N ALA A 104 11.11 4.17 18.85
CA ALA A 104 12.43 3.64 18.48
C ALA A 104 12.45 3.25 17.00
N ILE A 105 13.58 3.52 16.32
CA ILE A 105 13.78 3.11 14.92
C ILE A 105 13.88 1.58 14.87
N PRO A 106 13.05 0.90 14.06
CA PRO A 106 13.11 -0.56 13.93
C PRO A 106 14.41 -1.04 13.28
N THR A 107 14.84 -2.25 13.64
CA THR A 107 16.02 -2.91 13.05
C THR A 107 15.67 -3.74 11.82
N THR A 108 14.39 -4.00 11.55
CA THR A 108 13.89 -4.72 10.39
C THR A 108 13.02 -3.82 9.49
N GLY A 109 13.07 -4.06 8.18
CA GLY A 109 12.18 -3.41 7.20
C GLY A 109 10.87 -4.15 6.97
N ASN A 110 10.57 -5.19 7.75
CA ASN A 110 9.31 -5.92 7.67
C ASN A 110 8.19 -5.12 8.36
N LEU A 111 7.12 -4.81 7.60
CA LEU A 111 5.98 -4.02 8.07
C LEU A 111 4.73 -4.87 8.39
N ASP A 112 4.87 -6.17 8.55
CA ASP A 112 3.76 -7.07 8.91
C ASP A 112 3.02 -6.56 10.15
N ARG A 113 3.75 -6.10 11.14
CA ARG A 113 3.20 -5.52 12.38
C ARG A 113 2.25 -4.33 12.15
N TRP A 114 2.43 -3.56 11.06
CA TRP A 114 1.50 -2.50 10.71
C TRP A 114 0.24 -3.04 10.03
N ALA A 115 0.41 -3.98 9.10
CA ALA A 115 -0.72 -4.61 8.42
C ALA A 115 -1.66 -5.33 9.41
N GLU A 116 -1.11 -6.05 10.39
CA GLU A 116 -1.86 -6.72 11.45
C GLU A 116 -2.67 -5.76 12.34
N GLN A 117 -2.26 -4.50 12.43
CA GLN A 117 -2.97 -3.46 13.18
C GLN A 117 -4.05 -2.73 12.35
N GLY A 118 -4.20 -3.04 11.08
CA GLY A 118 -5.17 -2.41 10.19
C GLY A 118 -4.58 -1.33 9.26
N VAL A 119 -3.28 -1.40 8.96
CA VAL A 119 -2.66 -0.59 7.91
C VAL A 119 -2.68 -1.35 6.59
N LEU A 120 -3.48 -0.92 5.64
CA LEU A 120 -3.47 -1.44 4.27
C LEU A 120 -2.28 -0.85 3.51
N LEU A 121 -1.24 -1.66 3.35
CA LEU A 121 0.01 -1.30 2.66
C LEU A 121 -0.09 -1.66 1.17
N LEU A 122 -0.76 -0.81 0.40
CA LEU A 122 -1.18 -1.08 -0.98
C LEU A 122 -0.25 -0.42 -2.00
N ASN A 123 0.35 -1.21 -2.91
CA ASN A 123 0.92 -0.66 -4.14
C ASN A 123 -0.16 -0.42 -5.19
N SER A 124 0.00 0.58 -6.03
CA SER A 124 -0.89 0.82 -7.17
C SER A 124 -0.74 -0.23 -8.26
N VAL A 125 0.48 -0.72 -8.48
CA VAL A 125 0.82 -1.82 -9.36
C VAL A 125 1.32 -2.96 -8.48
N LEU A 126 0.74 -4.15 -8.59
CA LEU A 126 1.01 -5.24 -7.63
C LEU A 126 2.13 -6.19 -8.07
N THR A 127 2.64 -6.05 -9.29
CA THR A 127 3.71 -6.89 -9.83
C THR A 127 4.73 -6.07 -10.60
N VAL A 128 5.96 -6.57 -10.72
CA VAL A 128 7.06 -5.90 -11.45
C VAL A 128 8.04 -6.94 -11.99
N GLU A 129 8.61 -6.73 -13.18
CA GLU A 129 9.72 -7.54 -13.71
C GLU A 129 11.02 -7.22 -12.97
N ALA A 130 11.81 -8.23 -12.69
CA ALA A 130 13.11 -8.08 -12.02
C ALA A 130 13.98 -7.03 -12.73
N HIS A 131 14.57 -6.12 -11.94
CA HIS A 131 15.45 -5.04 -12.38
C HIS A 131 14.81 -3.99 -13.31
N LYS A 132 13.47 -4.00 -13.46
CA LYS A 132 12.76 -3.07 -14.36
C LYS A 132 11.62 -2.37 -13.62
N ALA A 133 11.93 -1.30 -12.90
CA ALA A 133 10.93 -0.48 -12.23
C ALA A 133 9.80 -0.06 -13.19
N ALA A 134 8.56 -0.05 -12.70
CA ALA A 134 7.36 0.31 -13.43
C ALA A 134 7.05 -0.55 -14.68
N SER A 135 7.70 -1.70 -14.87
CA SER A 135 7.53 -2.54 -16.06
C SER A 135 6.10 -3.08 -16.27
N HIS A 136 5.29 -3.17 -15.22
CA HIS A 136 3.91 -3.63 -15.28
C HIS A 136 2.88 -2.48 -15.13
N ALA A 137 3.32 -1.23 -15.20
CA ALA A 137 2.42 -0.08 -15.24
C ALA A 137 1.59 -0.05 -16.53
N GLY A 138 0.34 0.39 -16.45
CA GLY A 138 -0.55 0.51 -17.60
C GLY A 138 -1.19 -0.80 -18.08
N HIS A 139 -1.00 -1.91 -17.36
CA HIS A 139 -1.57 -3.23 -17.72
C HIS A 139 -2.83 -3.59 -16.91
N GLY A 140 -3.45 -2.62 -16.22
CA GLY A 140 -4.73 -2.80 -15.52
C GLY A 140 -4.62 -2.83 -13.99
N TRP A 141 -3.42 -2.96 -13.40
CA TRP A 141 -3.27 -2.92 -11.95
C TRP A 141 -3.77 -1.60 -11.33
N GLU A 142 -3.46 -0.48 -11.97
CA GLU A 142 -3.88 0.84 -11.49
C GLU A 142 -5.40 0.96 -11.46
N GLN A 143 -6.09 0.42 -12.47
CA GLN A 143 -7.54 0.40 -12.55
C GLN A 143 -8.14 -0.46 -11.42
N PHE A 144 -7.55 -1.64 -11.17
CA PHE A 144 -7.95 -2.51 -10.07
C PHE A 144 -7.77 -1.84 -8.71
N THR A 145 -6.61 -1.26 -8.45
CA THR A 145 -6.32 -0.61 -7.16
C THR A 145 -7.06 0.72 -6.97
N ASP A 146 -7.44 1.41 -8.05
CA ASP A 146 -8.38 2.54 -8.01
C ASP A 146 -9.77 2.07 -7.56
N ALA A 147 -10.23 0.94 -8.09
CA ALA A 147 -11.49 0.33 -7.65
C ALA A 147 -11.43 -0.09 -6.16
N VAL A 148 -10.31 -0.65 -5.71
CA VAL A 148 -10.11 -0.99 -4.28
C VAL A 148 -10.29 0.25 -3.40
N VAL A 149 -9.63 1.36 -3.70
CA VAL A 149 -9.71 2.60 -2.91
C VAL A 149 -11.13 3.17 -2.95
N ARG A 150 -11.76 3.19 -4.13
CA ARG A 150 -13.14 3.65 -4.30
C ARG A 150 -14.12 2.80 -3.48
N ILE A 151 -14.07 1.48 -3.61
CA ILE A 151 -14.98 0.56 -2.93
C ILE A 151 -14.78 0.63 -1.41
N LEU A 152 -13.52 0.64 -0.95
CA LEU A 152 -13.22 0.78 0.47
C LEU A 152 -13.83 2.07 1.04
N SER A 153 -13.61 3.22 0.38
CA SER A 153 -14.11 4.52 0.84
C SER A 153 -15.63 4.70 0.64
N THR A 154 -16.27 3.84 -0.16
CA THR A 154 -17.74 3.81 -0.29
C THR A 154 -18.38 3.07 0.89
N HIS A 155 -17.75 1.99 1.35
CA HIS A 155 -18.35 1.11 2.38
C HIS A 155 -17.87 1.40 3.80
N TYR A 156 -16.74 2.11 3.96
CA TYR A 156 -16.12 2.37 5.27
C TYR A 156 -15.72 3.84 5.38
N ASN A 157 -15.80 4.37 6.60
CA ASN A 157 -15.44 5.73 6.94
C ASN A 157 -14.46 5.77 8.13
N GLY A 158 -14.00 6.96 8.47
CA GLY A 158 -13.05 7.15 9.57
C GLY A 158 -11.72 6.47 9.28
N ILE A 159 -11.30 6.40 8.00
CA ILE A 159 -10.02 5.87 7.54
C ILE A 159 -9.05 7.02 7.34
N VAL A 160 -7.78 6.77 7.63
CA VAL A 160 -6.68 7.70 7.33
C VAL A 160 -6.00 7.29 6.03
N TYR A 161 -5.89 8.20 5.07
CA TYR A 161 -5.16 7.98 3.83
C TYR A 161 -3.85 8.77 3.85
N LEU A 162 -2.72 8.06 3.84
CA LEU A 162 -1.38 8.65 3.78
C LEU A 162 -0.90 8.64 2.31
N LEU A 163 -0.95 9.80 1.67
CA LEU A 163 -0.70 9.98 0.24
C LEU A 163 0.63 10.70 0.02
N TRP A 164 1.69 9.94 -0.15
CA TRP A 164 3.06 10.44 -0.26
C TRP A 164 3.52 10.51 -1.72
N GLY A 165 3.75 11.73 -2.19
CA GLY A 165 4.13 12.04 -3.57
C GLY A 165 2.94 12.15 -4.53
N SER A 166 3.20 12.71 -5.70
CA SER A 166 2.16 13.03 -6.70
C SER A 166 1.39 11.79 -7.18
N TYR A 167 2.05 10.64 -7.25
CA TYR A 167 1.43 9.40 -7.71
C TYR A 167 0.34 8.93 -6.73
N ALA A 168 0.66 8.83 -5.45
CA ALA A 168 -0.30 8.47 -4.42
C ALA A 168 -1.42 9.51 -4.28
N GLN A 169 -1.09 10.79 -4.42
CA GLN A 169 -2.08 11.88 -4.37
C GLN A 169 -3.09 11.81 -5.53
N ARG A 170 -2.65 11.45 -6.75
CA ARG A 170 -3.57 11.20 -7.87
C ARG A 170 -4.49 10.02 -7.59
N LYS A 171 -3.97 8.93 -7.05
CA LYS A 171 -4.80 7.79 -6.63
C LYS A 171 -5.82 8.18 -5.56
N GLY A 172 -5.47 9.06 -4.66
CA GLY A 172 -6.37 9.62 -3.66
C GLY A 172 -7.59 10.37 -4.23
N LEU A 173 -7.59 10.73 -5.53
CA LEU A 173 -8.76 11.34 -6.18
C LEU A 173 -9.91 10.32 -6.38
N THR A 174 -9.65 9.04 -6.22
CA THR A 174 -10.68 7.98 -6.29
C THR A 174 -11.42 7.76 -4.98
N ILE A 175 -10.99 8.43 -3.90
CA ILE A 175 -11.65 8.35 -2.58
C ILE A 175 -13.04 8.99 -2.68
N VAL A 176 -14.04 8.19 -2.39
CA VAL A 176 -15.44 8.64 -2.25
C VAL A 176 -15.64 9.12 -0.81
N HIS A 177 -16.42 10.19 -0.63
CA HIS A 177 -16.67 10.79 0.69
C HIS A 177 -15.38 11.19 1.45
N PRO A 178 -14.50 12.01 0.83
CA PRO A 178 -13.25 12.43 1.46
C PRO A 178 -13.49 13.17 2.80
N GLU A 179 -14.63 13.82 2.98
CA GLU A 179 -15.04 14.51 4.21
C GLU A 179 -15.31 13.57 5.39
N GLN A 180 -15.50 12.29 5.15
CA GLN A 180 -15.71 11.26 6.19
C GLN A 180 -14.41 10.56 6.61
N ASN A 181 -13.29 10.99 6.07
CA ASN A 181 -11.98 10.36 6.22
C ASN A 181 -10.92 11.44 6.50
N LEU A 182 -9.74 11.04 6.96
CA LEU A 182 -8.59 11.93 7.06
C LEU A 182 -7.64 11.68 5.88
N ILE A 183 -7.39 12.71 5.06
CA ILE A 183 -6.47 12.63 3.93
C ILE A 183 -5.25 13.49 4.22
N LEU A 184 -4.09 12.86 4.41
CA LEU A 184 -2.82 13.53 4.66
C LEU A 184 -1.91 13.40 3.43
N LYS A 185 -1.40 14.54 2.95
CA LYS A 185 -0.57 14.65 1.74
C LYS A 185 0.79 15.23 2.06
N SER A 186 1.86 14.63 1.54
CA SER A 186 3.22 15.16 1.61
C SER A 186 4.03 14.79 0.37
N ALA A 187 5.28 15.25 0.31
CA ALA A 187 6.23 14.73 -0.66
C ALA A 187 6.49 13.23 -0.46
N HIS A 188 7.08 12.56 -1.44
CA HIS A 188 7.43 11.14 -1.32
C HIS A 188 8.67 10.97 -0.40
N PRO A 189 8.74 9.89 0.41
CA PRO A 189 9.85 9.64 1.34
C PRO A 189 11.19 9.27 0.67
N SER A 190 11.26 9.20 -0.67
CA SER A 190 12.52 8.90 -1.36
C SER A 190 13.59 9.96 -1.07
N PRO A 191 14.89 9.59 -1.09
CA PRO A 191 15.98 10.56 -0.92
C PRO A 191 15.91 11.79 -1.86
N LEU A 192 15.30 11.61 -3.05
CA LEU A 192 15.15 12.67 -4.05
C LEU A 192 14.13 13.77 -3.67
N SER A 193 13.23 13.49 -2.73
CA SER A 193 12.10 14.38 -2.41
C SER A 193 11.80 14.53 -0.93
N VAL A 194 12.43 13.75 -0.08
CA VAL A 194 12.12 13.68 1.37
C VAL A 194 12.15 15.05 2.07
N TYR A 195 13.09 15.92 1.70
CA TYR A 195 13.21 17.27 2.26
C TYR A 195 12.25 18.30 1.63
N ARG A 196 11.40 17.87 0.69
CA ARG A 196 10.38 18.73 0.07
C ARG A 196 9.04 18.69 0.80
N GLY A 197 9.03 18.28 2.09
CA GLY A 197 7.87 18.27 2.96
C GLY A 197 7.41 16.88 3.42
N PHE A 198 8.26 15.85 3.32
CA PHE A 198 8.01 14.57 4.00
C PHE A 198 8.53 14.62 5.44
N ILE A 199 9.80 15.01 5.65
CA ILE A 199 10.33 15.23 7.00
C ILE A 199 9.60 16.41 7.63
N GLY A 200 9.09 16.19 8.84
CA GLY A 200 8.28 17.15 9.59
C GLY A 200 6.80 17.16 9.22
N CYS A 201 6.32 16.25 8.36
CA CYS A 201 4.90 16.18 7.99
C CYS A 201 3.99 15.70 9.12
N ARG A 202 4.53 15.03 10.13
CA ARG A 202 3.81 14.56 11.33
C ARG A 202 2.55 13.72 11.03
N HIS A 203 2.58 12.96 9.95
CA HIS A 203 1.43 12.18 9.55
C HIS A 203 1.08 11.04 10.53
N PHE A 204 2.06 10.51 11.25
CA PHE A 204 1.89 9.37 12.15
C PHE A 204 1.16 9.75 13.43
N SER A 205 1.53 10.87 14.06
CA SER A 205 0.82 11.41 15.22
C SER A 205 -0.58 11.93 14.82
N GLN A 206 -0.71 12.63 13.68
CA GLN A 206 -2.00 13.08 13.16
C GLN A 206 -2.95 11.90 12.89
N ALA A 207 -2.45 10.83 12.27
CA ALA A 207 -3.22 9.61 12.04
C ALA A 207 -3.73 9.03 13.36
N ASN A 208 -2.87 8.88 14.35
CA ASN A 208 -3.23 8.32 15.65
C ASN A 208 -4.22 9.22 16.42
N ASN A 209 -4.05 10.52 16.38
CA ASN A 209 -5.00 11.47 16.97
C ASN A 209 -6.38 11.34 16.33
N TYR A 210 -6.45 11.27 15.01
CA TYR A 210 -7.70 11.06 14.29
C TYR A 210 -8.34 9.73 14.65
N LEU A 211 -7.59 8.61 14.60
CA LEU A 211 -8.11 7.29 14.96
C LEU A 211 -8.70 7.28 16.38
N THR A 212 -7.99 7.88 17.34
CA THR A 212 -8.47 7.99 18.72
C THR A 212 -9.76 8.81 18.79
N SER A 213 -9.86 9.92 18.05
CA SER A 213 -11.10 10.73 17.99
C SER A 213 -12.29 9.97 17.40
N GLN A 214 -12.03 8.97 16.57
CA GLN A 214 -13.03 8.06 16.01
C GLN A 214 -13.31 6.82 16.89
N GLY A 215 -12.77 6.76 18.09
CA GLY A 215 -12.91 5.61 19.00
C GLY A 215 -12.15 4.36 18.54
N LYS A 216 -11.20 4.51 17.61
CA LYS A 216 -10.36 3.42 17.10
C LYS A 216 -9.02 3.38 17.85
N GLN A 217 -8.46 2.18 17.98
CA GLN A 217 -7.13 2.01 18.56
C GLN A 217 -6.07 2.66 17.63
N PRO A 218 -5.12 3.46 18.19
CA PRO A 218 -4.01 4.00 17.42
C PRO A 218 -3.10 2.90 16.88
N ILE A 219 -2.26 3.26 15.91
CA ILE A 219 -1.23 2.37 15.36
C ILE A 219 0.05 2.51 16.18
N VAL A 220 0.66 1.41 16.54
CA VAL A 220 2.03 1.34 17.05
C VAL A 220 2.94 1.31 15.82
N TRP A 221 3.48 2.45 15.48
CA TRP A 221 4.31 2.64 14.29
C TRP A 221 5.71 2.01 14.41
#